data_ebe318a7883ae0ea82b2641a4c10a062
#
_entry.id   ebe318a7883ae0ea82b2641a4c10a062
#
_cell.length_a   1.000
_cell.length_b   1.000
_cell.length_c   1.000
_cell.angle_alpha   90.00
_cell.angle_beta   90.00
_cell.angle_gamma   90.00
#
_symmetry.space_group_name_H-M   'P 1'
#
loop_
_entity.id
_entity.type
_entity.pdbx_description
1 polymer ?
#
loop_
_entity_poly.entity_id
_entity_poly.type
_entity_poly.pdbx_seq_one_letter_code
_entity_poly.pdbx_strand_id
1 'polypeptide(L)'
;MKLITAIIKTTSTEKVIKALDNIGIKHISISEVKGIGEQIEIFKSYTVHTRLEIIVPDEKANEVSDTILKNAHTGLAGDGIIAVSSLDHLIKIRTMEKI
;
A
#
# COMPACT_ATOMS: atom_id res chain seq x y z
N MET A 1 3.47 1.78 -16.13
CA MET A 1 2.98 2.21 -14.82
C MET A 1 2.50 1.02 -14.01
N LYS A 2 2.77 1.04 -12.73
CA LYS A 2 2.33 0.00 -11.80
C LYS A 2 1.46 0.61 -10.71
N LEU A 3 0.43 -0.13 -10.32
CA LEU A 3 -0.35 0.16 -9.12
C LEU A 3 0.16 -0.73 -7.99
N ILE A 4 0.57 -0.12 -6.91
CA ILE A 4 0.97 -0.83 -5.70
C ILE A 4 -0.14 -0.64 -4.67
N THR A 5 -0.71 -1.74 -4.24
CA THR A 5 -1.72 -1.75 -3.18
C THR A 5 -1.11 -2.44 -1.97
N ALA A 6 -1.08 -1.76 -0.86
CA ALA A 6 -0.59 -2.33 0.40
C ALA A 6 -1.70 -2.25 1.44
N ILE A 7 -1.99 -3.39 2.05
CA ILE A 7 -2.91 -3.43 3.20
C ILE A 7 -2.05 -3.79 4.40
N ILE A 8 -1.90 -2.83 5.31
CA ILE A 8 -0.96 -2.90 6.42
C ILE A 8 -1.67 -2.66 7.76
N LYS A 9 -1.01 -3.02 8.84
CA LYS A 9 -1.50 -2.67 10.17
C LYS A 9 -1.62 -1.16 10.30
N THR A 10 -2.69 -0.69 10.90
CA THR A 10 -2.90 0.75 11.12
C THR A 10 -1.73 1.36 11.89
N THR A 11 -1.15 0.62 12.84
CA THR A 11 -0.01 1.09 13.63
C THR A 11 1.27 1.24 12.82
N SER A 12 1.37 0.65 11.64
CA SER A 12 2.54 0.79 10.75
C SER A 12 2.41 1.94 9.76
N THR A 13 1.23 2.57 9.67
CA THR A 13 0.93 3.53 8.61
C THR A 13 1.89 4.71 8.59
N GLU A 14 2.11 5.38 9.72
CA GLU A 14 2.96 6.56 9.77
C GLU A 14 4.40 6.25 9.40
N LYS A 15 4.92 5.12 9.89
CA LYS A 15 6.28 4.70 9.59
C LYS A 15 6.47 4.43 8.10
N VAL A 16 5.50 3.77 7.48
CA VAL A 16 5.53 3.46 6.05
C VAL A 16 5.44 4.74 5.22
N ILE A 17 4.51 5.63 5.54
CA ILE A 17 4.36 6.90 4.82
C ILE A 17 5.62 7.74 4.91
N LYS A 18 6.24 7.83 6.09
CA LYS A 18 7.48 8.57 6.26
C LYS A 18 8.62 7.97 5.43
N ALA A 19 8.73 6.66 5.40
CA ALA A 19 9.75 5.98 4.60
C ALA A 19 9.53 6.21 3.10
N LEU A 20 8.27 6.19 2.64
CA LEU A 20 7.94 6.48 1.25
C LEU A 20 8.25 7.94 0.89
N ASP A 21 7.98 8.86 1.79
CA ASP A 21 8.33 10.27 1.58
C ASP A 21 9.86 10.43 1.40
N ASN A 22 10.64 9.70 2.18
CA ASN A 22 12.10 9.75 2.10
C ASN A 22 12.65 9.28 0.74
N ILE A 23 11.93 8.44 0.02
CA ILE A 23 12.33 8.01 -1.33
C ILE A 23 11.60 8.78 -2.43
N GLY A 24 10.94 9.88 -2.07
CA GLY A 24 10.33 10.79 -3.04
C GLY A 24 8.90 10.49 -3.44
N ILE A 25 8.22 9.59 -2.75
CA ILE A 25 6.82 9.30 -3.05
C ILE A 25 5.95 10.30 -2.30
N LYS A 26 5.28 11.17 -3.04
CA LYS A 26 4.48 12.26 -2.49
C LYS A 26 2.98 12.08 -2.64
N HIS A 27 2.54 11.17 -3.50
CA HIS A 27 1.11 10.95 -3.78
C HIS A 27 0.73 9.54 -3.37
N ILE A 28 -0.05 9.44 -2.30
CA ILE A 28 -0.51 8.18 -1.74
C ILE A 28 -1.98 8.34 -1.43
N SER A 29 -2.80 7.40 -1.91
CA SER A 29 -4.20 7.32 -1.49
C SER A 29 -4.30 6.40 -0.27
N ILE A 30 -4.99 6.87 0.75
CA ILE A 30 -5.08 6.16 2.03
C ILE A 30 -6.55 5.92 2.35
N SER A 31 -6.88 4.69 2.72
CA SER A 31 -8.23 4.37 3.18
C SER A 31 -8.17 3.28 4.26
N GLU A 32 -9.23 3.19 5.04
CA GLU A 32 -9.41 2.11 5.99
C GLU A 32 -10.15 0.97 5.32
N VAL A 33 -9.75 -0.27 5.64
CA VAL A 33 -10.43 -1.45 5.17
C VAL A 33 -10.72 -2.37 6.34
N LYS A 34 -11.86 -3.06 6.28
CA LYS A 34 -12.20 -4.12 7.20
C LYS A 34 -11.95 -5.43 6.51
N GLY A 35 -11.23 -6.32 7.16
CA GLY A 35 -10.84 -7.57 6.53
C GLY A 35 -11.00 -8.77 7.44
N ILE A 36 -11.04 -9.93 6.81
CA ILE A 36 -11.04 -11.22 7.45
C ILE A 36 -9.78 -11.95 7.00
N GLY A 37 -8.97 -12.41 7.92
CA GLY A 37 -7.71 -13.07 7.60
C GLY A 37 -7.17 -13.88 8.77
N GLU A 38 -5.90 -14.25 8.68
CA GLU A 38 -5.25 -15.10 9.68
C GLU A 38 -5.25 -14.52 11.09
N GLN A 39 -5.24 -13.18 11.20
CA GLN A 39 -5.24 -12.51 12.49
C GLN A 39 -6.60 -12.48 13.16
N ILE A 40 -7.66 -12.99 12.52
CA ILE A 40 -9.00 -13.00 13.09
C ILE A 40 -9.03 -14.02 14.25
N GLU A 41 -9.37 -13.53 15.40
CA GLU A 41 -9.55 -14.34 16.59
C GLU A 41 -11.00 -14.78 16.75
N ILE A 42 -11.24 -15.73 17.65
CA ILE A 42 -12.57 -16.32 17.88
C ILE A 42 -13.65 -15.28 18.15
N PHE A 43 -13.29 -14.18 18.81
CA PHE A 43 -14.25 -13.15 19.23
C PHE A 43 -14.36 -11.97 18.28
N LYS A 44 -13.64 -12.01 17.14
CA LYS A 44 -13.65 -10.92 16.17
C LYS A 44 -14.16 -11.42 14.84
N SER A 45 -15.05 -10.64 14.25
CA SER A 45 -15.56 -10.95 12.91
C SER A 45 -14.72 -10.31 11.80
N TYR A 46 -13.92 -9.30 12.13
CA TYR A 46 -13.04 -8.62 11.19
C TYR A 46 -11.95 -7.85 11.92
N THR A 47 -10.93 -7.43 11.17
CA THR A 47 -9.91 -6.49 11.64
C THR A 47 -9.90 -5.26 10.76
N VAL A 48 -9.42 -4.14 11.31
CA VAL A 48 -9.29 -2.88 10.58
C VAL A 48 -7.82 -2.71 10.20
N HIS A 49 -7.59 -2.43 8.91
CA HIS A 49 -6.26 -2.18 8.37
C HIS A 49 -6.28 -0.88 7.57
N THR A 50 -5.10 -0.39 7.24
CA THR A 50 -4.93 0.75 6.34
C THR A 50 -4.59 0.22 4.96
N ARG A 51 -5.28 0.73 3.93
CA ARG A 51 -4.94 0.46 2.54
C ARG A 51 -4.24 1.67 1.94
N LEU A 52 -3.07 1.44 1.37
CA LEU A 52 -2.32 2.43 0.60
C LEU A 52 -2.39 2.06 -0.86
N GLU A 53 -2.61 3.05 -1.72
CA GLU A 53 -2.55 2.86 -3.17
C GLU A 53 -1.60 3.89 -3.76
N ILE A 54 -0.62 3.42 -4.52
CA ILE A 54 0.46 4.23 -5.07
C ILE A 54 0.64 3.83 -6.52
N ILE A 55 0.64 4.83 -7.42
CA ILE A 55 0.90 4.59 -8.84
C ILE A 55 2.27 5.14 -9.16
N VAL A 56 3.14 4.30 -9.71
CA VAL A 56 4.53 4.66 -9.99
C VAL A 56 4.96 4.12 -11.34
N PRO A 57 6.01 4.70 -11.94
CA PRO A 57 6.64 4.11 -13.12
C PRO A 57 7.15 2.69 -12.80
N ASP A 58 7.23 1.85 -13.84
CA ASP A 58 7.66 0.45 -13.68
C ASP A 58 8.99 0.34 -12.92
N GLU A 59 9.96 1.20 -13.24
CA GLU A 59 11.29 1.16 -12.64
C GLU A 59 11.32 1.52 -11.15
N LYS A 60 10.27 2.13 -10.64
CA LYS A 60 10.16 2.50 -9.22
C LYS A 60 9.44 1.43 -8.38
N ALA A 61 8.75 0.51 -9.01
CA ALA A 61 7.85 -0.40 -8.31
C ALA A 61 8.57 -1.25 -7.25
N ASN A 62 9.74 -1.78 -7.58
CA ASN A 62 10.49 -2.62 -6.65
C ASN A 62 10.96 -1.84 -5.43
N GLU A 63 11.48 -0.64 -5.63
CA GLU A 63 11.92 0.22 -4.52
C GLU A 63 10.78 0.56 -3.59
N VAL A 64 9.61 0.90 -4.15
CA VAL A 64 8.43 1.23 -3.35
C VAL A 64 7.95 0.01 -2.56
N SER A 65 7.85 -1.14 -3.22
CA SER A 65 7.43 -2.39 -2.57
C SER A 65 8.37 -2.78 -1.44
N ASP A 66 9.67 -2.71 -1.68
CA ASP A 66 10.68 -3.06 -0.67
C ASP A 66 10.62 -2.10 0.51
N THR A 67 10.40 -0.81 0.27
CA THR A 67 10.28 0.19 1.32
C THR A 67 9.08 -0.09 2.21
N ILE A 68 7.93 -0.41 1.61
CA ILE A 68 6.74 -0.78 2.37
C ILE A 68 7.01 -2.05 3.18
N LEU A 69 7.58 -3.07 2.53
CA LEU A 69 7.84 -4.35 3.17
C LEU A 69 8.73 -4.19 4.42
N LYS A 70 9.84 -3.49 4.29
CA LYS A 70 10.78 -3.31 5.40
C LYS A 70 10.17 -2.56 6.58
N ASN A 71 9.27 -1.64 6.32
CA ASN A 71 8.69 -0.78 7.35
C ASN A 71 7.39 -1.33 7.93
N ALA A 72 6.74 -2.26 7.27
CA ALA A 72 5.50 -2.87 7.74
C ALA A 72 5.71 -4.26 8.35
N HIS A 73 6.82 -4.92 8.05
CA HIS A 73 7.11 -6.27 8.51
C HIS A 73 7.36 -6.33 10.01
N THR A 74 6.66 -7.20 10.71
CA THR A 74 6.91 -7.52 12.13
C THR A 74 7.15 -9.02 12.34
N GLY A 75 6.73 -9.85 11.39
CA GLY A 75 6.79 -11.31 11.51
C GLY A 75 5.59 -11.91 12.23
N LEU A 76 4.63 -11.08 12.62
CA LEU A 76 3.42 -11.52 13.31
C LEU A 76 2.25 -11.58 12.33
N ALA A 77 1.24 -12.37 12.67
CA ALA A 77 0.00 -12.42 11.90
C ALA A 77 -0.62 -11.02 11.83
N GLY A 78 -1.19 -10.68 10.68
CA GLY A 78 -1.84 -9.39 10.50
C GLY A 78 -0.94 -8.31 9.92
N ASP A 79 0.32 -8.62 9.59
CA ASP A 79 1.22 -7.65 8.95
C ASP A 79 0.65 -7.10 7.63
N GLY A 80 -0.11 -7.93 6.91
CA GLY A 80 -0.78 -7.50 5.69
C GLY A 80 -0.16 -8.04 4.42
N ILE A 81 -0.48 -7.38 3.33
CA ILE A 81 -0.05 -7.80 1.99
C ILE A 81 0.38 -6.60 1.16
N ILE A 82 1.20 -6.88 0.15
CA ILE A 82 1.53 -5.92 -0.90
C ILE A 82 1.23 -6.61 -2.23
N ALA A 83 0.44 -5.94 -3.06
CA ALA A 83 0.13 -6.41 -4.41
C ALA A 83 0.63 -5.38 -5.41
N VAL A 84 1.23 -5.85 -6.49
CA VAL A 84 1.72 -5.00 -7.56
C VAL A 84 1.06 -5.45 -8.86
N SER A 85 0.41 -4.53 -9.55
CA SER A 85 -0.25 -4.83 -10.81
C SER A 85 0.16 -3.83 -11.89
N SER A 86 0.18 -4.31 -13.13
CA SER A 86 0.42 -3.46 -14.28
C SER A 86 -0.87 -2.73 -14.66
N LEU A 87 -0.75 -1.43 -14.97
CA LEU A 87 -1.85 -0.66 -15.51
C LEU A 87 -1.77 -0.66 -17.02
N ASP A 88 -2.92 -0.85 -17.69
CA ASP A 88 -2.97 -0.74 -19.13
C ASP A 88 -2.71 0.70 -19.57
N HIS A 89 -3.30 1.65 -18.88
CA HIS A 89 -3.03 3.07 -19.09
C HIS A 89 -3.52 3.88 -17.88
N LEU A 90 -3.05 5.10 -17.80
CA LEU A 90 -3.43 6.07 -16.78
C LEU A 90 -3.79 7.37 -17.46
N ILE A 91 -4.89 7.98 -17.07
CA ILE A 91 -5.35 9.25 -17.64
C ILE A 91 -5.43 10.28 -16.53
N LYS A 92 -4.77 11.41 -16.72
CA LYS A 92 -4.90 12.55 -15.81
C LYS A 92 -6.15 13.33 -16.19
N ILE A 93 -7.09 13.40 -15.27
CA ILE A 93 -8.38 14.06 -15.54
C ILE A 93 -8.17 15.54 -15.84
N ARG A 94 -7.33 16.21 -15.08
CA ARG A 94 -7.12 17.66 -15.23
C ARG A 94 -6.64 18.05 -16.62
N THR A 95 -5.73 17.29 -17.19
CA THR A 95 -5.11 17.60 -18.49
C THR A 95 -5.67 16.75 -19.62
N MET A 96 -6.47 15.75 -19.31
CA MET A 96 -6.97 14.73 -20.26
C MET A 96 -5.83 13.94 -20.94
N GLU A 97 -4.63 13.99 -20.39
CA GLU A 97 -3.49 13.28 -20.94
C GLU A 97 -3.47 11.83 -20.52
N LYS A 98 -3.20 10.97 -21.48
CA LYS A 98 -2.96 9.54 -21.25
C LYS A 98 -1.46 9.32 -21.08
N ILE A 99 -1.11 8.69 -20.00
CA ILE A 99 0.29 8.44 -19.66
C ILE A 99 0.68 7.00 -19.96
#